data_a0b3f2a846ec1bc6ff606bd561ab1745
#
_entry.id   a0b3f2a846ec1bc6ff606bd561ab1745
#
_cell.length_a   1.000
_cell.length_b   1.000
_cell.length_c   1.000
_cell.angle_alpha   90.00
_cell.angle_beta   90.00
_cell.angle_gamma   90.00
#
_symmetry.space_group_name_H-M   'P 1'
#
loop_
_entity.id
_entity.type
_entity.pdbx_description
1 polymer ?
#
loop_
_entity_poly.entity_id
_entity_poly.type
_entity_poly.pdbx_seq_one_letter_code
_entity_poly.pdbx_strand_id
1 'polypeptide(L)'
;PKFNILCAGFPCQPFSLAGVSKKNSLGRKHGFDDAKQGNLFFSIVDILDHHKPDGFLLENVKNLKSHDKGRTFDVIYETLTKDLGYQVHYKVIDARSVVPQHRERIFLVGFREPQYFDFPDFPINGPKLASILDPKIDKKFTLSDHLWNYLQEYAKKHKAAGNGFGFGLVTGKDTSRTLSARYHKDGSEILVSQGLGKNPRRLSPKECSLLMGYPKDFLIPVSDTQAYRQFGNSVVVPVVEKLAKAMAQTLYNNLVLAPCEKSKKEKTNESLKSNAS
;
A
#
# COMPACT_ATOMS: atom_id res chain seq x y z
N PRO A 1 11.68 8.10 18.33
CA PRO A 1 11.54 9.47 17.84
C PRO A 1 10.07 9.84 17.77
N LYS A 2 9.73 11.11 17.97
CA LYS A 2 8.38 11.63 17.72
C LYS A 2 8.17 11.75 16.20
N PHE A 3 6.98 11.43 15.73
CA PHE A 3 6.55 11.59 14.34
C PHE A 3 5.05 11.90 14.29
N ASN A 4 4.62 12.57 13.23
CA ASN A 4 3.23 13.01 13.09
C ASN A 4 2.37 12.05 12.28
N ILE A 5 2.96 11.28 11.38
CA ILE A 5 2.25 10.34 10.51
C ILE A 5 2.96 9.00 10.51
N LEU A 6 2.21 7.91 10.72
CA LEU A 6 2.67 6.54 10.52
C LEU A 6 2.21 6.02 9.16
N CYS A 7 3.15 5.58 8.32
CA CYS A 7 2.83 4.88 7.08
C CYS A 7 3.26 3.43 7.18
N ALA A 8 2.35 2.48 6.93
CA ALA A 8 2.67 1.06 6.98
C ALA A 8 1.82 0.21 6.01
N GLY A 9 2.46 -0.83 5.45
CA GLY A 9 1.78 -1.95 4.81
C GLY A 9 1.91 -3.19 5.69
N PHE A 10 0.89 -4.03 5.73
CA PHE A 10 0.92 -5.27 6.51
C PHE A 10 0.30 -6.43 5.71
N PRO A 11 0.73 -7.70 5.95
CA PRO A 11 0.19 -8.84 5.22
C PRO A 11 -1.25 -9.14 5.64
N CYS A 12 -2.08 -9.55 4.67
CA CYS A 12 -3.41 -10.10 4.93
C CYS A 12 -3.27 -11.55 5.38
N GLN A 13 -2.96 -11.76 6.65
CA GLN A 13 -2.95 -13.10 7.27
C GLN A 13 -4.17 -13.24 8.17
N PRO A 14 -4.76 -14.46 8.29
CA PRO A 14 -5.88 -14.67 9.20
C PRO A 14 -5.44 -14.38 10.63
N PHE A 15 -6.15 -13.48 11.28
CA PHE A 15 -6.02 -13.32 12.72
C PHE A 15 -6.58 -14.57 13.40
N SER A 16 -5.88 -15.16 14.34
CA SER A 16 -6.54 -16.05 15.27
C SER A 16 -7.42 -15.18 16.18
N LEU A 17 -8.71 -15.11 15.88
CA LEU A 17 -9.70 -14.35 16.68
C LEU A 17 -9.67 -14.76 18.16
N ALA A 18 -9.26 -15.99 18.46
CA ALA A 18 -9.03 -16.48 19.82
C ALA A 18 -7.95 -15.69 20.58
N GLY A 19 -6.92 -15.19 19.89
CA GLY A 19 -5.87 -14.35 20.49
C GLY A 19 -6.37 -12.95 20.86
N VAL A 20 -7.23 -12.35 20.02
CA VAL A 20 -7.79 -11.01 20.24
C VAL A 20 -8.77 -11.03 21.39
N SER A 21 -9.74 -11.94 21.38
CA SER A 21 -10.75 -12.08 22.43
C SER A 21 -10.14 -12.38 23.81
N LYS A 22 -9.08 -13.21 23.85
CA LYS A 22 -8.40 -13.56 25.10
C LYS A 22 -7.53 -12.41 25.66
N LYS A 23 -6.98 -11.55 24.81
CA LYS A 23 -6.23 -10.35 25.25
C LYS A 23 -7.17 -9.29 25.81
N ASN A 24 -8.30 -9.05 25.18
CA ASN A 24 -9.29 -8.07 25.65
C ASN A 24 -9.94 -8.50 26.98
N SER A 25 -10.22 -9.80 27.18
CA SER A 25 -10.85 -10.33 28.41
C SER A 25 -9.89 -10.39 29.61
N LEU A 26 -8.58 -10.36 29.41
CA LEU A 26 -7.56 -10.47 30.48
C LEU A 26 -6.95 -9.15 30.92
N GLY A 27 -7.36 -8.00 30.33
CA GLY A 27 -6.86 -6.66 30.71
C GLY A 27 -5.33 -6.52 30.61
N ARG A 28 -4.66 -7.40 29.86
CA ARG A 28 -3.19 -7.37 29.72
C ARG A 28 -2.79 -6.27 28.75
N LYS A 29 -1.94 -5.38 29.21
CA LYS A 29 -1.21 -4.41 28.38
C LYS A 29 -0.51 -5.17 27.25
N HIS A 30 -0.64 -4.66 26.02
CA HIS A 30 0.05 -5.18 24.85
C HIS A 30 1.55 -5.22 25.11
N GLY A 31 2.13 -6.41 25.16
CA GLY A 31 3.57 -6.62 25.37
C GLY A 31 4.17 -7.43 24.22
N PHE A 32 5.40 -7.12 23.88
CA PHE A 32 6.21 -7.72 22.80
C PHE A 32 6.48 -9.24 22.95
N ASP A 33 6.03 -9.90 24.02
CA ASP A 33 6.42 -11.27 24.36
C ASP A 33 5.67 -12.37 23.61
N ASP A 34 4.72 -12.05 22.72
CA ASP A 34 3.98 -13.04 21.92
C ASP A 34 4.53 -13.15 20.48
N ALA A 35 5.86 -13.13 20.34
CA ALA A 35 6.63 -13.11 19.09
C ALA A 35 6.44 -14.37 18.21
N LYS A 36 5.69 -15.39 18.65
CA LYS A 36 5.46 -16.64 17.88
C LYS A 36 4.22 -16.63 17.00
N GLN A 37 3.37 -15.59 17.06
CA GLN A 37 2.22 -15.43 16.17
C GLN A 37 2.16 -14.00 15.60
N GLY A 38 3.28 -13.53 15.09
CA GLY A 38 3.53 -12.18 14.60
C GLY A 38 2.51 -11.68 13.59
N ASN A 39 1.41 -11.14 14.10
CA ASN A 39 0.52 -10.35 13.28
C ASN A 39 1.06 -8.92 13.25
N LEU A 40 1.72 -8.55 12.15
CA LEU A 40 2.28 -7.21 11.98
C LEU A 40 1.26 -6.08 12.17
N PHE A 41 -0.03 -6.37 12.04
CA PHE A 41 -1.07 -5.40 12.37
C PHE A 41 -1.02 -4.99 13.85
N PHE A 42 -0.85 -5.95 14.78
CA PHE A 42 -0.77 -5.60 16.21
C PHE A 42 0.51 -4.84 16.56
N SER A 43 1.61 -5.07 15.83
CA SER A 43 2.80 -4.22 15.98
C SER A 43 2.50 -2.77 15.54
N ILE A 44 1.69 -2.58 14.51
CA ILE A 44 1.21 -1.24 14.10
C ILE A 44 0.33 -0.64 15.23
N VAL A 45 -0.57 -1.43 15.80
CA VAL A 45 -1.42 -1.01 16.94
C VAL A 45 -0.59 -0.54 18.12
N ASP A 46 0.43 -1.32 18.52
CA ASP A 46 1.35 -0.97 19.61
C ASP A 46 2.09 0.36 19.34
N ILE A 47 2.54 0.58 18.09
CA ILE A 47 3.19 1.83 17.69
C ILE A 47 2.20 2.99 17.73
N LEU A 48 0.98 2.82 17.23
CA LEU A 48 -0.05 3.86 17.24
C LEU A 48 -0.46 4.23 18.68
N ASP A 49 -0.65 3.25 19.55
CA ASP A 49 -1.01 3.49 20.95
C ASP A 49 0.11 4.19 21.72
N HIS A 50 1.36 3.76 21.51
CA HIS A 50 2.52 4.33 22.22
C HIS A 50 2.83 5.77 21.74
N HIS A 51 2.87 5.99 20.42
CA HIS A 51 3.32 7.26 19.85
C HIS A 51 2.20 8.27 19.61
N LYS A 52 0.97 7.80 19.47
CA LYS A 52 -0.24 8.61 19.22
C LYS A 52 -0.02 9.68 18.14
N PRO A 53 0.46 9.29 16.92
CA PRO A 53 0.68 10.25 15.85
C PRO A 53 -0.62 10.95 15.46
N ASP A 54 -0.52 12.11 14.80
CA ASP A 54 -1.67 12.89 14.36
C ASP A 54 -2.49 12.18 13.28
N GLY A 55 -1.82 11.29 12.53
CA GLY A 55 -2.50 10.45 11.55
C GLY A 55 -1.72 9.21 11.14
N PHE A 56 -2.37 8.34 10.38
CA PHE A 56 -1.73 7.19 9.78
C PHE A 56 -2.26 6.91 8.37
N LEU A 57 -1.44 6.28 7.54
CA LEU A 57 -1.77 5.70 6.25
C LEU A 57 -1.40 4.23 6.24
N LEU A 58 -2.40 3.34 6.22
CA LEU A 58 -2.17 1.90 6.13
C LEU A 58 -2.60 1.38 4.77
N GLU A 59 -1.83 0.42 4.22
CA GLU A 59 -2.12 -0.23 2.93
C GLU A 59 -2.28 -1.73 3.10
N ASN A 60 -3.21 -2.30 2.33
CA ASN A 60 -3.36 -3.75 2.21
C ASN A 60 -3.97 -4.15 0.86
N VAL A 61 -4.02 -5.46 0.58
CA VAL A 61 -4.74 -5.97 -0.59
C VAL A 61 -6.24 -5.72 -0.47
N LYS A 62 -6.92 -5.48 -1.60
CA LYS A 62 -8.37 -5.21 -1.64
C LYS A 62 -9.19 -6.30 -0.95
N ASN A 63 -8.73 -7.56 -1.04
CA ASN A 63 -9.43 -8.70 -0.46
C ASN A 63 -9.47 -8.70 1.08
N LEU A 64 -8.72 -7.82 1.75
CA LEU A 64 -8.81 -7.63 3.21
C LEU A 64 -10.26 -7.38 3.65
N LYS A 65 -11.02 -6.60 2.87
CA LYS A 65 -12.42 -6.26 3.19
C LYS A 65 -13.36 -7.48 3.17
N SER A 66 -13.08 -8.48 2.34
CA SER A 66 -13.90 -9.70 2.22
C SER A 66 -13.26 -10.91 2.91
N HIS A 67 -12.04 -10.77 3.43
CA HIS A 67 -11.32 -11.85 4.08
C HIS A 67 -12.09 -12.35 5.31
N ASP A 68 -12.21 -13.68 5.41
CA ASP A 68 -12.95 -14.32 6.49
C ASP A 68 -14.38 -13.76 6.66
N LYS A 69 -15.10 -13.60 5.55
CA LYS A 69 -16.47 -13.03 5.51
C LYS A 69 -16.57 -11.61 6.09
N GLY A 70 -15.49 -10.82 6.00
CA GLY A 70 -15.40 -9.45 6.51
C GLY A 70 -14.85 -9.33 7.94
N ARG A 71 -14.85 -10.40 8.73
CA ARG A 71 -14.44 -10.38 10.15
C ARG A 71 -13.05 -9.83 10.39
N THR A 72 -12.11 -10.12 9.48
CA THR A 72 -10.75 -9.58 9.59
C THR A 72 -10.73 -8.05 9.48
N PHE A 73 -11.50 -7.50 8.53
CA PHE A 73 -11.60 -6.05 8.36
C PHE A 73 -12.30 -5.39 9.54
N ASP A 74 -13.37 -6.00 10.05
CA ASP A 74 -14.13 -5.48 11.19
C ASP A 74 -13.23 -5.37 12.44
N VAL A 75 -12.42 -6.40 12.73
CA VAL A 75 -11.45 -6.35 13.85
C VAL A 75 -10.45 -5.21 13.67
N ILE A 76 -9.87 -5.05 12.48
CA ILE A 76 -8.93 -3.96 12.18
C ILE A 76 -9.61 -2.61 12.39
N TYR A 77 -10.78 -2.42 11.81
CA TYR A 77 -11.52 -1.16 11.86
C TYR A 77 -11.95 -0.80 13.29
N GLU A 78 -12.46 -1.77 14.04
CA GLU A 78 -12.87 -1.56 15.45
C GLU A 78 -11.67 -1.25 16.33
N THR A 79 -10.56 -1.97 16.18
CA THR A 79 -9.34 -1.69 16.94
C THR A 79 -8.83 -0.25 16.69
N LEU A 80 -8.80 0.17 15.42
CA LEU A 80 -8.34 1.52 15.08
C LEU A 80 -9.30 2.61 15.56
N THR A 81 -10.62 2.36 15.51
CA THR A 81 -11.64 3.38 15.83
C THR A 81 -12.07 3.35 17.29
N LYS A 82 -12.36 2.18 17.87
CA LYS A 82 -12.90 2.06 19.23
C LYS A 82 -11.80 1.98 20.28
N ASP A 83 -10.77 1.14 20.03
CA ASP A 83 -9.72 0.91 21.03
C ASP A 83 -8.67 2.03 21.01
N LEU A 84 -8.26 2.50 19.82
CA LEU A 84 -7.26 3.56 19.67
C LEU A 84 -7.87 4.98 19.48
N GLY A 85 -9.16 5.07 19.24
CA GLY A 85 -9.89 6.35 19.15
C GLY A 85 -9.63 7.17 17.88
N TYR A 86 -9.04 6.60 16.81
CA TYR A 86 -8.84 7.32 15.56
C TYR A 86 -10.13 7.41 14.73
N GLN A 87 -10.34 8.54 14.07
CA GLN A 87 -11.31 8.62 12.98
C GLN A 87 -10.70 7.99 11.73
N VAL A 88 -11.33 6.94 11.19
CA VAL A 88 -10.77 6.13 10.08
C VAL A 88 -11.64 6.22 8.84
N HIS A 89 -11.00 6.61 7.73
CA HIS A 89 -11.56 6.59 6.38
C HIS A 89 -10.89 5.48 5.59
N TYR A 90 -11.62 4.80 4.69
CA TYR A 90 -11.00 3.80 3.82
C TYR A 90 -11.58 3.82 2.42
N LYS A 91 -10.74 3.49 1.43
CA LYS A 91 -11.11 3.39 0.02
C LYS A 91 -10.27 2.34 -0.68
N VAL A 92 -10.89 1.56 -1.58
CA VAL A 92 -10.17 0.72 -2.53
C VAL A 92 -9.81 1.58 -3.74
N ILE A 93 -8.53 1.63 -4.08
CA ILE A 93 -8.00 2.41 -5.20
C ILE A 93 -7.34 1.46 -6.19
N ASP A 94 -7.69 1.58 -7.47
CA ASP A 94 -7.04 0.89 -8.57
C ASP A 94 -5.97 1.80 -9.18
N ALA A 95 -4.73 1.36 -9.13
CA ALA A 95 -3.60 2.13 -9.62
C ALA A 95 -3.56 2.31 -11.15
N ARG A 96 -4.41 1.59 -11.93
CA ARG A 96 -4.44 1.69 -13.39
C ARG A 96 -4.71 3.09 -13.93
N SER A 97 -5.22 3.97 -13.08
CA SER A 97 -5.44 5.38 -13.41
C SER A 97 -4.16 6.22 -13.45
N VAL A 98 -3.08 5.76 -12.84
CA VAL A 98 -1.81 6.52 -12.72
C VAL A 98 -0.58 5.74 -13.18
N VAL A 99 -0.68 4.40 -13.27
CA VAL A 99 0.35 3.52 -13.82
C VAL A 99 -0.29 2.47 -14.74
N PRO A 100 0.43 1.89 -15.70
CA PRO A 100 -0.15 0.91 -16.64
C PRO A 100 -0.32 -0.49 -16.00
N GLN A 101 -0.88 -0.54 -14.80
CA GLN A 101 -1.06 -1.76 -14.02
C GLN A 101 -2.42 -1.76 -13.31
N HIS A 102 -3.18 -2.82 -13.47
CA HIS A 102 -4.36 -3.09 -12.66
C HIS A 102 -3.91 -3.64 -11.30
N ARG A 103 -3.86 -2.75 -10.29
CA ARG A 103 -3.44 -3.07 -8.91
C ARG A 103 -4.37 -2.39 -7.93
N GLU A 104 -5.32 -3.16 -7.41
CA GLU A 104 -6.28 -2.68 -6.42
C GLU A 104 -5.73 -2.89 -5.00
N ARG A 105 -5.74 -1.82 -4.21
CA ARG A 105 -5.34 -1.83 -2.79
C ARG A 105 -6.36 -1.07 -1.96
N ILE A 106 -6.60 -1.56 -0.76
CA ILE A 106 -7.34 -0.80 0.23
C ILE A 106 -6.37 0.09 1.00
N PHE A 107 -6.73 1.35 1.12
CA PHE A 107 -6.03 2.33 1.94
C PHE A 107 -6.92 2.73 3.10
N LEU A 108 -6.36 2.72 4.32
CA LEU A 108 -7.00 3.24 5.51
C LEU A 108 -6.24 4.49 5.94
N VAL A 109 -6.95 5.60 6.04
CA VAL A 109 -6.43 6.90 6.49
C VAL A 109 -7.06 7.20 7.83
N GLY A 110 -6.26 7.38 8.87
CA GLY A 110 -6.74 7.70 10.21
C GLY A 110 -6.24 9.04 10.69
N PHE A 111 -7.08 9.75 11.44
CA PHE A 111 -6.75 10.99 12.14
C PHE A 111 -7.05 10.85 13.62
N ARG A 112 -6.14 11.30 14.48
CA ARG A 112 -6.32 11.24 15.93
C ARG A 112 -7.42 12.20 16.39
N GLU A 113 -7.41 13.41 15.86
CA GLU A 113 -8.50 14.38 16.06
C GLU A 113 -9.49 14.30 14.88
N PRO A 114 -10.81 14.42 15.08
CA PRO A 114 -11.79 14.38 14.00
C PRO A 114 -11.50 15.42 12.92
N GLN A 115 -11.44 14.97 11.65
CA GLN A 115 -11.10 15.77 10.49
C GLN A 115 -12.08 15.52 9.35
N TYR A 116 -12.40 16.56 8.59
CA TYR A 116 -13.01 16.35 7.28
C TYR A 116 -11.93 15.88 6.29
N PHE A 117 -12.11 14.71 5.74
CA PHE A 117 -11.17 14.12 4.78
C PHE A 117 -11.90 13.44 3.63
N ASP A 118 -11.56 13.86 2.42
CA ASP A 118 -11.95 13.18 1.19
C ASP A 118 -10.75 12.56 0.50
N PHE A 119 -10.95 11.34 0.00
CA PHE A 119 -9.94 10.71 -0.85
C PHE A 119 -9.77 11.50 -2.14
N PRO A 120 -8.52 11.74 -2.58
CA PRO A 120 -8.27 12.48 -3.81
C PRO A 120 -8.86 11.75 -5.03
N ASP A 121 -9.22 12.53 -6.03
CA ASP A 121 -9.66 12.01 -7.32
C ASP A 121 -8.49 11.49 -8.14
N PHE A 122 -8.78 10.41 -8.87
CA PHE A 122 -7.84 9.79 -9.80
C PHE A 122 -8.36 9.91 -11.24
N PRO A 123 -7.47 10.06 -12.24
CA PRO A 123 -7.88 10.11 -13.64
C PRO A 123 -8.66 8.87 -14.05
N ILE A 124 -9.62 9.04 -14.94
CA ILE A 124 -10.39 7.91 -15.50
C ILE A 124 -9.51 7.08 -16.45
N ASN A 125 -8.69 7.77 -17.27
CA ASN A 125 -7.80 7.16 -18.24
C ASN A 125 -6.35 7.23 -17.77
N GLY A 126 -5.75 6.05 -17.54
CA GLY A 126 -4.35 5.94 -17.15
C GLY A 126 -3.42 5.63 -18.33
N PRO A 127 -2.12 5.63 -18.10
CA PRO A 127 -1.11 5.32 -19.10
C PRO A 127 -1.21 3.87 -19.59
N LYS A 128 -0.64 3.61 -20.77
CA LYS A 128 -0.50 2.27 -21.34
C LYS A 128 0.90 1.73 -21.12
N LEU A 129 1.07 0.41 -21.22
CA LEU A 129 2.33 -0.27 -20.93
C LEU A 129 3.52 0.28 -21.76
N ALA A 130 3.26 0.75 -22.99
CA ALA A 130 4.28 1.40 -23.82
C ALA A 130 5.01 2.57 -23.14
N SER A 131 4.38 3.23 -22.15
CA SER A 131 4.98 4.37 -21.44
C SER A 131 6.19 3.99 -20.58
N ILE A 132 6.34 2.69 -20.27
CA ILE A 132 7.41 2.17 -19.39
C ILE A 132 8.33 1.17 -20.09
N LEU A 133 7.98 0.68 -21.27
CA LEU A 133 8.77 -0.33 -21.98
C LEU A 133 10.05 0.27 -22.57
N ASP A 134 11.17 -0.42 -22.35
CA ASP A 134 12.44 -0.11 -22.98
C ASP A 134 12.52 -0.76 -24.38
N PRO A 135 12.66 0.03 -25.47
CA PRO A 135 12.79 -0.52 -26.82
C PRO A 135 14.12 -1.28 -27.05
N LYS A 136 15.14 -1.05 -26.19
CA LYS A 136 16.46 -1.66 -26.28
C LYS A 136 16.71 -2.68 -25.16
N ILE A 137 15.66 -3.48 -24.83
CA ILE A 137 15.73 -4.45 -23.75
C ILE A 137 16.74 -5.57 -24.03
N ASP A 138 17.45 -6.02 -22.99
CA ASP A 138 18.37 -7.14 -23.04
C ASP A 138 17.61 -8.45 -23.36
N LYS A 139 18.17 -9.28 -24.26
CA LYS A 139 17.64 -10.60 -24.66
C LYS A 139 17.51 -11.57 -23.47
N LYS A 140 18.26 -11.38 -22.38
CA LYS A 140 18.16 -12.22 -21.17
C LYS A 140 16.74 -12.24 -20.56
N PHE A 141 15.91 -11.24 -20.85
CA PHE A 141 14.53 -11.17 -20.37
C PHE A 141 13.55 -11.95 -21.25
N THR A 142 13.94 -12.37 -22.45
CA THR A 142 13.13 -13.23 -23.33
C THR A 142 13.07 -14.65 -22.76
N LEU A 143 11.86 -15.23 -22.72
CA LEU A 143 11.68 -16.60 -22.24
C LEU A 143 12.35 -17.58 -23.21
N SER A 144 12.99 -18.63 -22.65
CA SER A 144 13.44 -19.76 -23.44
C SER A 144 12.26 -20.53 -24.02
N ASP A 145 12.45 -21.25 -25.13
CA ASP A 145 11.42 -22.09 -25.74
C ASP A 145 10.87 -23.11 -24.75
N HIS A 146 11.73 -23.71 -23.93
CA HIS A 146 11.33 -24.65 -22.90
C HIS A 146 10.37 -24.03 -21.89
N LEU A 147 10.69 -22.85 -21.33
CA LEU A 147 9.84 -22.18 -20.36
C LEU A 147 8.54 -21.68 -21.01
N TRP A 148 8.59 -21.14 -22.23
CA TRP A 148 7.39 -20.67 -22.91
C TRP A 148 6.44 -21.80 -23.24
N ASN A 149 6.93 -22.93 -23.76
CA ASN A 149 6.13 -24.14 -24.03
C ASN A 149 5.53 -24.70 -22.74
N TYR A 150 6.32 -24.80 -21.67
CA TYR A 150 5.81 -25.20 -20.36
C TYR A 150 4.65 -24.35 -19.86
N LEU A 151 4.76 -23.01 -19.92
CA LEU A 151 3.67 -22.11 -19.49
C LEU A 151 2.39 -22.27 -20.32
N GLN A 152 2.55 -22.49 -21.64
CA GLN A 152 1.40 -22.73 -22.52
C GLN A 152 0.69 -24.04 -22.18
N GLU A 153 1.42 -25.14 -22.05
CA GLU A 153 0.86 -26.45 -21.70
C GLU A 153 0.24 -26.43 -20.28
N TYR A 154 0.90 -25.79 -19.33
CA TYR A 154 0.39 -25.62 -17.99
C TYR A 154 -0.94 -24.81 -17.95
N ALA A 155 -1.02 -23.73 -18.74
CA ALA A 155 -2.24 -22.95 -18.89
C ALA A 155 -3.39 -23.77 -19.53
N LYS A 156 -3.11 -24.57 -20.58
CA LYS A 156 -4.09 -25.48 -21.20
C LYS A 156 -4.63 -26.51 -20.21
N LYS A 157 -3.73 -27.16 -19.45
CA LYS A 157 -4.10 -28.14 -18.43
C LYS A 157 -5.04 -27.53 -17.37
N HIS A 158 -4.69 -26.36 -16.84
CA HIS A 158 -5.50 -25.70 -15.80
C HIS A 158 -6.85 -25.22 -16.35
N LYS A 159 -6.89 -24.72 -17.58
CA LYS A 159 -8.14 -24.34 -18.26
C LYS A 159 -9.06 -25.55 -18.42
N ALA A 160 -8.53 -26.69 -18.85
CA ALA A 160 -9.28 -27.95 -18.96
C ALA A 160 -9.84 -28.44 -17.62
N ALA A 161 -9.11 -28.20 -16.52
CA ALA A 161 -9.54 -28.55 -15.16
C ALA A 161 -10.46 -27.50 -14.50
N GLY A 162 -10.89 -26.45 -15.22
CA GLY A 162 -11.73 -25.36 -14.68
C GLY A 162 -10.99 -24.42 -13.71
N ASN A 163 -9.67 -24.50 -13.62
CA ASN A 163 -8.86 -23.65 -12.74
C ASN A 163 -8.51 -22.33 -13.44
N GLY A 164 -8.45 -21.23 -12.66
CA GLY A 164 -8.19 -19.88 -13.17
C GLY A 164 -6.71 -19.56 -13.44
N PHE A 165 -5.82 -20.55 -13.57
CA PHE A 165 -4.42 -20.29 -13.88
C PHE A 165 -4.27 -19.85 -15.35
N GLY A 166 -3.42 -18.83 -15.57
CA GLY A 166 -3.00 -18.39 -16.89
C GLY A 166 -1.93 -17.32 -16.79
N PHE A 167 -1.06 -17.27 -17.80
CA PHE A 167 -0.10 -16.17 -17.93
C PHE A 167 -0.78 -14.89 -18.43
N GLY A 168 -0.17 -13.74 -18.17
CA GLY A 168 -0.64 -12.42 -18.64
C GLY A 168 0.16 -11.96 -19.84
N LEU A 169 -0.23 -12.36 -21.08
CA LEU A 169 0.40 -11.84 -22.30
C LEU A 169 -0.20 -10.47 -22.64
N VAL A 170 0.68 -9.47 -22.77
CA VAL A 170 0.31 -8.06 -23.01
C VAL A 170 1.18 -7.44 -24.09
N THR A 171 0.69 -6.37 -24.68
CA THR A 171 1.40 -5.49 -25.62
C THR A 171 1.58 -4.10 -25.03
N GLY A 172 2.28 -3.21 -25.71
CA GLY A 172 2.41 -1.81 -25.31
C GLY A 172 1.06 -1.06 -25.20
N LYS A 173 0.00 -1.54 -25.83
CA LYS A 173 -1.34 -0.91 -25.84
C LYS A 173 -2.20 -1.31 -24.63
N ASP A 174 -1.73 -2.26 -23.84
CA ASP A 174 -2.51 -2.85 -22.76
C ASP A 174 -2.18 -2.23 -21.40
N THR A 175 -2.98 -2.57 -20.40
CA THR A 175 -2.71 -2.42 -18.98
C THR A 175 -2.36 -3.80 -18.41
N SER A 176 -1.28 -3.92 -17.67
CA SER A 176 -0.82 -5.20 -17.12
C SER A 176 -1.66 -5.66 -15.91
N ARG A 177 -1.51 -6.95 -15.58
CA ARG A 177 -1.94 -7.50 -14.29
C ARG A 177 -1.07 -6.95 -13.17
N THR A 178 -1.45 -7.24 -11.93
CA THR A 178 -0.68 -6.88 -10.73
C THR A 178 0.69 -7.57 -10.73
N LEU A 179 1.75 -6.77 -10.61
CA LEU A 179 3.10 -7.26 -10.31
C LEU A 179 3.15 -7.85 -8.89
N SER A 180 3.53 -9.11 -8.75
CA SER A 180 3.66 -9.77 -7.45
C SER A 180 5.12 -9.92 -7.02
N ALA A 181 5.36 -10.15 -5.73
CA ALA A 181 6.69 -10.47 -5.20
C ALA A 181 7.27 -11.79 -5.77
N ARG A 182 6.42 -12.63 -6.39
CA ARG A 182 6.82 -13.90 -7.01
C ARG A 182 7.27 -13.75 -8.46
N TYR A 183 7.16 -12.56 -9.04
CA TYR A 183 7.53 -12.27 -10.43
C TYR A 183 8.96 -12.71 -10.79
N HIS A 184 9.86 -12.75 -9.81
CA HIS A 184 11.22 -13.25 -9.98
C HIS A 184 11.31 -14.72 -10.43
N LYS A 185 10.26 -15.53 -10.26
CA LYS A 185 10.26 -16.97 -10.60
C LYS A 185 10.19 -17.15 -12.12
N ASP A 186 9.02 -17.06 -12.69
CA ASP A 186 8.74 -17.28 -14.11
C ASP A 186 8.23 -16.04 -14.85
N GLY A 187 7.84 -15.00 -14.10
CA GLY A 187 7.32 -13.75 -14.64
C GLY A 187 5.97 -13.88 -15.34
N SER A 188 5.25 -14.98 -15.10
CA SER A 188 4.03 -15.33 -15.84
C SER A 188 2.88 -14.35 -15.67
N GLU A 189 2.89 -13.54 -14.62
CA GLU A 189 1.85 -12.52 -14.42
C GLU A 189 1.84 -11.44 -15.51
N ILE A 190 3.04 -11.07 -16.03
CA ILE A 190 3.20 -10.00 -17.03
C ILE A 190 4.26 -10.41 -18.04
N LEU A 191 3.82 -10.93 -19.17
CA LEU A 191 4.67 -11.27 -20.31
C LEU A 191 4.42 -10.30 -21.46
N VAL A 192 5.46 -9.64 -21.93
CA VAL A 192 5.38 -8.68 -23.03
C VAL A 192 5.57 -9.38 -24.35
N SER A 193 4.59 -9.30 -25.25
CA SER A 193 4.68 -9.83 -26.60
C SER A 193 5.78 -9.12 -27.40
N GLN A 194 6.57 -9.89 -28.14
CA GLN A 194 7.61 -9.39 -29.03
C GLN A 194 7.24 -9.53 -30.52
N GLY A 195 5.97 -9.85 -30.82
CA GLY A 195 5.45 -10.07 -32.16
C GLY A 195 5.42 -11.56 -32.56
N LEU A 196 4.94 -11.81 -33.77
CA LEU A 196 4.78 -13.17 -34.29
C LEU A 196 6.10 -13.91 -34.37
N GLY A 197 6.09 -15.20 -34.01
CA GLY A 197 7.24 -16.09 -34.07
C GLY A 197 8.34 -15.84 -33.03
N LYS A 198 8.11 -14.95 -32.08
CA LYS A 198 9.06 -14.68 -30.98
C LYS A 198 8.43 -15.02 -29.64
N ASN A 199 9.24 -15.62 -28.77
CA ASN A 199 8.83 -15.83 -27.39
C ASN A 199 8.57 -14.50 -26.69
N PRO A 200 7.62 -14.42 -25.77
CA PRO A 200 7.42 -13.22 -24.96
C PRO A 200 8.60 -13.00 -24.01
N ARG A 201 8.67 -11.80 -23.45
CA ARG A 201 9.68 -11.47 -22.48
C ARG A 201 9.08 -11.03 -21.14
N ARG A 202 9.86 -11.15 -20.09
CA ARG A 202 9.56 -10.51 -18.81
C ARG A 202 9.85 -9.00 -18.86
N LEU A 203 9.29 -8.26 -17.93
CA LEU A 203 9.77 -6.90 -17.64
C LEU A 203 11.15 -6.95 -16.99
N SER A 204 12.01 -5.98 -17.30
CA SER A 204 13.24 -5.77 -16.53
C SER A 204 12.97 -5.19 -15.14
N PRO A 205 13.90 -5.25 -14.18
CA PRO A 205 13.78 -4.57 -12.90
C PRO A 205 13.49 -3.07 -13.04
N LYS A 206 14.09 -2.42 -14.04
CA LYS A 206 13.85 -1.01 -14.34
C LYS A 206 12.42 -0.76 -14.82
N GLU A 207 11.91 -1.58 -15.71
CA GLU A 207 10.52 -1.50 -16.14
C GLU A 207 9.55 -1.79 -14.98
N CYS A 208 9.89 -2.70 -14.07
CA CYS A 208 9.10 -2.94 -12.86
C CYS A 208 9.10 -1.72 -11.92
N SER A 209 10.21 -1.00 -11.77
CA SER A 209 10.25 0.24 -11.00
C SER A 209 9.34 1.30 -11.61
N LEU A 210 9.39 1.48 -12.93
CA LEU A 210 8.52 2.42 -13.66
C LEU A 210 7.04 2.01 -13.59
N LEU A 211 6.75 0.69 -13.62
CA LEU A 211 5.40 0.15 -13.46
C LEU A 211 4.81 0.44 -12.09
N MET A 212 5.66 0.58 -11.06
CA MET A 212 5.27 1.01 -9.72
C MET A 212 5.29 2.54 -9.54
N GLY A 213 5.64 3.29 -10.60
CA GLY A 213 5.68 4.76 -10.60
C GLY A 213 6.89 5.37 -9.92
N TYR A 214 7.98 4.61 -9.74
CA TYR A 214 9.24 5.17 -9.25
C TYR A 214 9.86 6.13 -10.27
N PRO A 215 10.65 7.12 -9.85
CA PRO A 215 11.35 8.04 -10.74
C PRO A 215 12.28 7.31 -11.72
N LYS A 216 12.51 7.92 -12.90
CA LYS A 216 13.36 7.31 -13.93
C LYS A 216 14.82 7.13 -13.49
N ASP A 217 15.30 7.95 -12.60
CA ASP A 217 16.65 7.96 -12.03
C ASP A 217 16.77 7.13 -10.73
N PHE A 218 15.68 6.47 -10.31
CA PHE A 218 15.70 5.60 -9.12
C PHE A 218 16.75 4.50 -9.27
N LEU A 219 17.70 4.44 -8.35
CA LEU A 219 18.79 3.46 -8.34
C LEU A 219 18.31 2.11 -7.80
N ILE A 220 18.77 1.02 -8.42
CA ILE A 220 18.43 -0.35 -8.04
C ILE A 220 19.74 -1.08 -7.67
N PRO A 221 20.26 -0.90 -6.45
CA PRO A 221 21.56 -1.42 -6.02
C PRO A 221 21.50 -2.89 -5.55
N VAL A 222 20.55 -3.67 -6.06
CA VAL A 222 20.32 -5.06 -5.66
C VAL A 222 20.23 -5.97 -6.89
N SER A 223 20.31 -7.29 -6.68
CA SER A 223 20.14 -8.25 -7.78
C SER A 223 18.74 -8.19 -8.39
N ASP A 224 18.60 -8.61 -9.68
CA ASP A 224 17.31 -8.66 -10.38
C ASP A 224 16.24 -9.40 -9.55
N THR A 225 16.60 -10.51 -8.91
CA THR A 225 15.68 -11.28 -8.04
C THR A 225 15.18 -10.48 -6.86
N GLN A 226 16.04 -9.74 -6.19
CA GLN A 226 15.65 -8.90 -5.05
C GLN A 226 14.84 -7.69 -5.53
N ALA A 227 15.20 -7.08 -6.63
CA ALA A 227 14.46 -5.97 -7.24
C ALA A 227 13.01 -6.37 -7.55
N TYR A 228 12.79 -7.51 -8.20
CA TYR A 228 11.44 -8.03 -8.47
C TYR A 228 10.63 -8.25 -7.18
N ARG A 229 11.24 -8.82 -6.13
CA ARG A 229 10.59 -9.01 -4.84
C ARG A 229 10.20 -7.68 -4.19
N GLN A 230 11.12 -6.72 -4.19
CA GLN A 230 10.91 -5.41 -3.59
C GLN A 230 9.81 -4.62 -4.32
N PHE A 231 9.87 -4.54 -5.66
CA PHE A 231 8.84 -3.85 -6.43
C PHE A 231 7.48 -4.55 -6.35
N GLY A 232 7.43 -5.88 -6.34
CA GLY A 232 6.18 -6.63 -6.16
C GLY A 232 5.51 -6.40 -4.81
N ASN A 233 6.30 -6.19 -3.74
CA ASN A 233 5.81 -5.84 -2.40
C ASN A 233 5.61 -4.34 -2.19
N SER A 234 6.05 -3.50 -3.12
CA SER A 234 5.97 -2.06 -2.99
C SER A 234 4.56 -1.52 -3.20
N VAL A 235 4.36 -0.28 -2.78
CA VAL A 235 3.19 0.55 -3.11
C VAL A 235 3.39 1.24 -4.46
N VAL A 236 2.30 1.65 -5.11
CA VAL A 236 2.35 2.50 -6.29
C VAL A 236 2.60 3.94 -5.85
N VAL A 237 3.77 4.48 -6.19
CA VAL A 237 4.25 5.78 -5.72
C VAL A 237 3.26 6.92 -5.99
N PRO A 238 2.70 7.13 -7.22
CA PRO A 238 1.76 8.21 -7.48
C PRO A 238 0.45 8.13 -6.69
N VAL A 239 0.02 6.92 -6.30
CA VAL A 239 -1.17 6.76 -5.45
C VAL A 239 -0.88 7.26 -4.04
N VAL A 240 0.23 6.79 -3.45
CA VAL A 240 0.63 7.18 -2.08
C VAL A 240 0.96 8.67 -2.02
N GLU A 241 1.60 9.24 -3.04
CA GLU A 241 1.88 10.66 -3.13
C GLU A 241 0.59 11.51 -3.07
N LYS A 242 -0.44 11.15 -3.83
CA LYS A 242 -1.73 11.85 -3.79
C LYS A 242 -2.40 11.74 -2.42
N LEU A 243 -2.38 10.56 -1.81
CA LEU A 243 -2.94 10.34 -0.48
C LEU A 243 -2.18 11.14 0.58
N ALA A 244 -0.84 11.11 0.55
CA ALA A 244 -0.01 11.86 1.48
C ALA A 244 -0.22 13.38 1.37
N LYS A 245 -0.35 13.90 0.14
CA LYS A 245 -0.70 15.32 -0.08
C LYS A 245 -2.06 15.68 0.51
N ALA A 246 -3.09 14.86 0.28
CA ALA A 246 -4.42 15.09 0.85
C ALA A 246 -4.41 15.05 2.38
N MET A 247 -3.72 14.07 2.97
CA MET A 247 -3.55 13.99 4.43
C MET A 247 -2.82 15.19 5.00
N ALA A 248 -1.71 15.60 4.38
CA ALA A 248 -0.94 16.77 4.82
C ALA A 248 -1.76 18.06 4.75
N GLN A 249 -2.55 18.25 3.70
CA GLN A 249 -3.46 19.39 3.57
C GLN A 249 -4.51 19.39 4.70
N THR A 250 -5.13 18.23 4.99
CA THR A 250 -6.10 18.08 6.07
C THR A 250 -5.48 18.46 7.41
N LEU A 251 -4.31 17.93 7.74
CA LEU A 251 -3.62 18.22 9.00
C LEU A 251 -3.14 19.68 9.09
N TYR A 252 -2.62 20.24 7.99
CA TYR A 252 -2.12 21.61 7.94
C TYR A 252 -3.26 22.65 8.06
N ASN A 253 -4.38 22.45 7.36
CA ASN A 253 -5.51 23.39 7.42
C ASN A 253 -6.04 23.53 8.86
N ASN A 254 -6.01 22.47 9.65
CA ASN A 254 -6.45 22.53 11.04
C ASN A 254 -5.42 23.16 11.98
N LEU A 255 -4.12 23.05 11.67
CA LEU A 255 -3.09 23.77 12.43
C LEU A 255 -3.17 25.29 12.21
N VAL A 256 -3.60 25.72 11.02
CA VAL A 256 -3.78 27.16 10.69
C VAL A 256 -5.10 27.70 11.25
N LEU A 257 -6.13 26.87 11.35
CA LEU A 257 -7.46 27.26 11.86
C LEU A 257 -7.62 27.15 13.38
N ALA A 258 -6.67 26.49 14.08
CA ALA A 258 -6.65 26.47 15.54
C ALA A 258 -6.35 27.89 16.05
N PRO A 259 -7.25 28.59 16.76
CA PRO A 259 -6.97 29.91 17.28
C PRO A 259 -5.76 29.83 18.20
N CYS A 260 -4.83 30.75 18.04
CA CYS A 260 -3.70 30.90 18.96
C CYS A 260 -4.22 31.35 20.34
N GLU A 261 -4.65 30.41 21.18
CA GLU A 261 -5.14 30.71 22.55
C GLU A 261 -4.05 31.14 23.53
N LYS A 262 -2.83 31.43 23.07
CA LYS A 262 -1.67 31.75 23.94
C LYS A 262 -1.47 33.25 24.21
N SER A 263 -2.32 34.18 23.74
CA SER A 263 -2.10 35.60 23.93
C SER A 263 -2.99 36.29 24.98
N LYS A 264 -3.89 35.59 25.68
CA LYS A 264 -4.78 36.20 26.68
C LYS A 264 -4.35 36.08 28.16
N LYS A 265 -3.30 35.31 28.46
CA LYS A 265 -2.81 35.17 29.86
C LYS A 265 -1.69 36.12 30.26
N GLU A 266 -1.05 36.81 29.31
CA GLU A 266 0.01 37.77 29.66
C GLU A 266 -0.48 39.23 29.85
N LYS A 267 -1.65 39.58 29.33
CA LYS A 267 -2.18 40.97 29.50
C LYS A 267 -2.95 41.21 30.78
N THR A 268 -3.26 40.19 31.56
CA THR A 268 -4.00 40.35 32.84
C THR A 268 -3.06 40.52 34.04
N ASN A 269 -1.75 40.29 33.88
CA ASN A 269 -0.78 40.47 34.98
C ASN A 269 -0.04 41.83 34.97
N GLU A 270 -0.14 42.60 33.89
CA GLU A 270 0.44 43.95 33.87
C GLU A 270 -0.53 45.05 34.35
N SER A 271 -1.85 44.82 34.30
CA SER A 271 -2.84 45.80 34.80
C SER A 271 -3.07 45.77 36.30
N LEU A 272 -2.52 44.80 37.03
CA LEU A 272 -2.63 44.68 38.49
C LEU A 272 -1.39 45.23 39.23
N LYS A 273 -0.35 45.69 38.55
CA LYS A 273 0.83 46.30 39.15
C LYS A 273 0.91 47.81 39.05
N SER A 274 -0.05 48.49 38.39
CA SER A 274 -0.07 49.97 38.26
C SER A 274 -1.02 50.69 39.19
N ASN A 275 -1.71 49.99 40.11
CA ASN A 275 -2.63 50.61 41.07
C ASN A 275 -2.18 50.46 42.54
N ALA A 276 -0.88 50.25 42.80
CA ALA A 276 -0.33 50.26 44.14
C ALA A 276 0.96 51.11 44.12
N SER A 277 0.79 52.43 44.04
CA SER A 277 1.75 53.48 44.42
C SER A 277 0.99 54.75 44.78
#